data_a46acb521230f00a0624f25f3ddbb9e8
#
_entry.id   a46acb521230f00a0624f25f3ddbb9e8
#
_cell.length_a   1.000
_cell.length_b   1.000
_cell.length_c   1.000
_cell.angle_alpha   90.00
_cell.angle_beta   90.00
_cell.angle_gamma   90.00
#
_symmetry.space_group_name_H-M   'P 1'
#
loop_
_entity.id
_entity.type
_entity.pdbx_description
1 polymer ?
#
loop_
_entity_poly.entity_id
_entity_poly.type
_entity_poly.pdbx_seq_one_letter_code
_entity_poly.pdbx_strand_id
1 'polypeptide(L)'
;YLEERNNNVIAAPANEGEWGYVFLDCTIDGHSINANGYRLGRSWNKKASTVFINTRMNLLPTPAGWGDPMNVVPTRFAEYNSMDAYGRAVDLSQRRTYYTKNEISVNLNPVLSQAEAATFSEENVLGGWMPSNDCKLVSAPKVRVNGSTLSWANNDSALCYFIFKNDVYLTNITE
;
A
#
# COMPACT_ATOMS: atom_id res chain seq x y z
N TYR A 1 6.31 1.67 5.68
CA TYR A 1 7.16 1.20 6.78
C TYR A 1 6.41 1.36 8.12
N LEU A 2 6.32 0.29 8.92
CA LEU A 2 5.61 0.27 10.20
C LEU A 2 6.57 0.47 11.36
N GLU A 3 6.25 1.42 12.24
CA GLU A 3 6.93 1.58 13.53
C GLU A 3 6.22 0.77 14.61
N GLU A 4 6.97 0.39 15.65
CA GLU A 4 6.44 -0.42 16.75
C GLU A 4 5.42 0.37 17.59
N ARG A 5 4.16 0.00 17.49
CA ARG A 5 3.04 0.50 18.32
C ARG A 5 2.00 -0.59 18.52
N ASN A 6 1.29 -0.54 19.63
CA ASN A 6 0.18 -1.45 19.89
C ASN A 6 -1.00 -1.16 18.95
N ASN A 7 -1.62 -2.23 18.42
CA ASN A 7 -2.84 -2.16 17.60
C ASN A 7 -2.72 -1.31 16.33
N ASN A 8 -1.58 -1.32 15.69
CA ASN A 8 -1.38 -0.64 14.42
C ASN A 8 -2.38 -1.11 13.35
N VAL A 9 -2.89 -0.15 12.59
CA VAL A 9 -3.79 -0.38 11.46
C VAL A 9 -3.23 0.39 10.26
N ILE A 10 -3.06 -0.28 9.12
CA ILE A 10 -2.55 0.38 7.90
C ILE A 10 -3.61 1.30 7.32
N ALA A 11 -4.84 0.80 7.14
CA ALA A 11 -5.91 1.55 6.50
C ALA A 11 -7.12 1.74 7.43
N ALA A 12 -7.64 2.95 7.47
CA ALA A 12 -8.90 3.28 8.15
C ALA A 12 -9.83 4.00 7.16
N PRO A 13 -10.43 3.27 6.19
CA PRO A 13 -11.19 3.87 5.11
C PRO A 13 -12.48 4.53 5.57
N ALA A 14 -12.77 5.68 4.97
CA ALA A 14 -14.02 6.43 5.08
C ALA A 14 -14.45 6.95 3.70
N ASN A 15 -14.34 6.11 2.68
CA ASN A 15 -14.56 6.47 1.29
C ASN A 15 -16.04 6.51 0.91
N GLU A 16 -16.38 7.33 -0.07
CA GLU A 16 -17.70 7.33 -0.71
C GLU A 16 -17.67 6.64 -2.08
N GLY A 17 -16.50 6.64 -2.72
CA GLY A 17 -16.29 6.01 -4.02
C GLY A 17 -16.31 4.48 -3.97
N GLU A 18 -16.31 3.88 -5.13
CA GLU A 18 -16.40 2.43 -5.31
C GLU A 18 -15.13 1.71 -4.87
N TRP A 19 -13.94 2.28 -5.14
CA TRP A 19 -12.67 1.59 -4.97
C TRP A 19 -12.20 1.53 -3.53
N GLY A 20 -12.32 2.63 -2.79
CA GLY A 20 -11.74 2.76 -1.45
C GLY A 20 -10.22 2.86 -1.48
N TYR A 21 -9.54 2.20 -0.55
CA TYR A 21 -8.08 2.10 -0.56
C TYR A 21 -7.64 0.85 -1.30
N VAL A 22 -6.87 1.03 -2.36
CA VAL A 22 -6.28 -0.05 -3.17
C VAL A 22 -4.77 -0.03 -3.00
N PHE A 23 -4.24 -1.10 -2.45
CA PHE A 23 -2.80 -1.36 -2.33
C PHE A 23 -2.42 -2.38 -3.39
N LEU A 24 -1.80 -1.93 -4.46
CA LEU A 24 -1.40 -2.74 -5.61
C LEU A 24 0.13 -2.87 -5.63
N ASP A 25 0.65 -4.10 -5.72
CA ASP A 25 2.07 -4.41 -5.82
C ASP A 25 2.93 -3.77 -4.69
N CYS A 26 2.35 -3.67 -3.50
CA CYS A 26 2.97 -3.00 -2.36
C CYS A 26 3.84 -3.95 -1.53
N THR A 27 4.77 -3.36 -0.78
CA THR A 27 5.52 -4.07 0.27
C THR A 27 5.18 -3.48 1.63
N ILE A 28 4.80 -4.33 2.58
CA ILE A 28 4.64 -3.96 3.99
C ILE A 28 5.90 -4.36 4.73
N ASP A 29 6.56 -3.38 5.33
CA ASP A 29 7.79 -3.57 6.09
C ASP A 29 7.76 -2.76 7.38
N GLY A 30 8.69 -3.03 8.32
CA GLY A 30 8.80 -2.32 9.59
C GLY A 30 9.70 -3.02 10.58
N HIS A 31 9.82 -2.43 11.78
CA HIS A 31 10.45 -3.10 12.92
C HIS A 31 9.58 -4.24 13.45
N SER A 32 10.14 -5.07 14.32
CA SER A 32 9.41 -6.15 14.98
C SER A 32 8.14 -5.59 15.62
N ILE A 33 7.02 -6.22 15.32
CA ILE A 33 5.72 -5.86 15.87
C ILE A 33 5.47 -6.73 17.08
N ASN A 34 5.01 -6.12 18.17
CA ASN A 34 4.70 -6.82 19.40
C ASN A 34 3.67 -7.96 19.18
N ALA A 35 3.45 -8.77 20.20
CA ALA A 35 2.62 -9.98 20.13
C ALA A 35 1.17 -9.75 19.62
N ASN A 36 0.68 -8.51 19.64
CA ASN A 36 -0.65 -8.16 19.10
C ASN A 36 -0.63 -7.92 17.58
N GLY A 37 0.57 -7.79 16.98
CA GLY A 37 0.74 -7.55 15.55
C GLY A 37 0.05 -6.28 15.06
N TYR A 38 -0.09 -6.16 13.76
CA TYR A 38 -0.85 -5.10 13.11
C TYR A 38 -2.04 -5.68 12.34
N ARG A 39 -2.92 -4.81 11.87
CA ARG A 39 -4.06 -5.15 11.02
C ARG A 39 -3.99 -4.39 9.72
N LEU A 40 -4.43 -5.02 8.65
CA LEU A 40 -4.47 -4.44 7.29
C LEU A 40 -5.42 -3.24 7.22
N GLY A 41 -6.56 -3.34 7.92
CA GLY A 41 -7.51 -2.25 7.96
C GLY A 41 -8.60 -2.43 9.02
N ARG A 42 -9.29 -1.32 9.31
CA ARG A 42 -10.54 -1.28 10.07
C ARG A 42 -11.48 -0.26 9.46
N SER A 43 -12.76 -0.54 9.40
CA SER A 43 -13.72 0.40 8.82
C SER A 43 -13.93 1.59 9.74
N TRP A 44 -13.71 2.77 9.23
CA TRP A 44 -13.91 4.01 9.99
C TRP A 44 -15.30 4.56 9.75
N ASN A 45 -15.64 4.88 8.51
CA ASN A 45 -16.93 5.51 8.19
C ASN A 45 -17.35 5.24 6.74
N LYS A 46 -18.58 5.63 6.37
CA LYS A 46 -19.13 5.56 5.01
C LYS A 46 -19.07 4.13 4.43
N LYS A 47 -18.66 3.98 3.18
CA LYS A 47 -18.60 2.67 2.49
C LYS A 47 -17.39 1.81 2.85
N ALA A 48 -16.45 2.27 3.58
CA ALA A 48 -15.24 1.60 4.08
C ALA A 48 -14.78 0.36 3.29
N SER A 49 -13.98 0.57 2.25
CA SER A 49 -13.42 -0.48 1.40
C SER A 49 -11.88 -0.42 1.39
N THR A 50 -11.24 -1.58 1.50
CA THR A 50 -9.78 -1.73 1.35
C THR A 50 -9.44 -3.07 0.71
N VAL A 51 -8.52 -3.05 -0.26
CA VAL A 51 -7.97 -4.27 -0.86
C VAL A 51 -6.44 -4.22 -0.91
N PHE A 52 -5.81 -5.39 -0.74
CA PHE A 52 -4.39 -5.60 -0.93
C PHE A 52 -4.20 -6.63 -2.04
N ILE A 53 -3.49 -6.27 -3.10
CA ILE A 53 -3.27 -7.11 -4.28
C ILE A 53 -1.77 -7.23 -4.52
N ASN A 54 -1.27 -8.46 -4.71
CA ASN A 54 0.15 -8.76 -4.91
C ASN A 54 1.06 -8.15 -3.84
N THR A 55 0.60 -8.13 -2.59
CA THR A 55 1.32 -7.45 -1.52
C THR A 55 2.32 -8.39 -0.85
N ARG A 56 3.58 -7.96 -0.79
CA ARG A 56 4.63 -8.63 -0.01
C ARG A 56 4.60 -8.13 1.42
N MET A 57 4.47 -9.03 2.37
CA MET A 57 4.40 -8.74 3.80
C MET A 57 5.67 -9.26 4.49
N ASN A 58 6.70 -8.41 4.62
CA ASN A 58 7.92 -8.76 5.35
C ASN A 58 7.64 -8.98 6.84
N LEU A 59 6.61 -8.31 7.35
CA LEU A 59 5.98 -8.61 8.63
C LEU A 59 4.53 -9.03 8.37
N LEU A 60 4.09 -10.13 8.97
CA LEU A 60 2.72 -10.61 8.80
C LEU A 60 1.76 -9.88 9.74
N PRO A 61 0.54 -9.55 9.29
CA PRO A 61 -0.51 -9.07 10.17
C PRO A 61 -0.97 -10.18 11.13
N THR A 62 -1.83 -9.82 12.09
CA THR A 62 -2.54 -10.82 12.88
C THR A 62 -3.26 -11.83 11.97
N PRO A 63 -3.48 -13.09 12.41
CA PRO A 63 -4.19 -14.07 11.58
C PRO A 63 -5.55 -13.59 11.08
N ALA A 64 -6.31 -12.86 11.91
CA ALA A 64 -7.57 -12.24 11.50
C ALA A 64 -7.42 -11.17 10.40
N GLY A 65 -6.24 -10.57 10.25
CA GLY A 65 -5.89 -9.58 9.24
C GLY A 65 -6.60 -8.24 9.37
N TRP A 66 -7.87 -8.24 9.73
CA TRP A 66 -8.75 -7.08 9.74
C TRP A 66 -9.23 -6.75 11.16
N GLY A 67 -9.30 -5.46 11.46
CA GLY A 67 -9.68 -4.94 12.79
C GLY A 67 -11.19 -4.82 13.01
N ASP A 68 -11.55 -4.47 14.23
CA ASP A 68 -12.94 -4.19 14.59
C ASP A 68 -13.44 -2.91 13.93
N PRO A 69 -14.70 -2.91 13.46
CA PRO A 69 -15.34 -1.70 12.93
C PRO A 69 -15.35 -0.56 13.95
N MET A 70 -15.01 0.66 13.51
CA MET A 70 -15.14 1.85 14.37
C MET A 70 -16.56 2.38 14.38
N ASN A 71 -17.07 2.83 13.25
CA ASN A 71 -18.40 3.45 13.17
C ASN A 71 -19.36 2.70 12.25
N VAL A 72 -18.84 2.00 11.25
CA VAL A 72 -19.62 1.24 10.25
C VAL A 72 -19.01 -0.11 9.99
N VAL A 73 -19.81 -1.07 9.55
CA VAL A 73 -19.27 -2.33 9.00
C VAL A 73 -18.58 -2.06 7.65
N PRO A 74 -17.54 -2.80 7.28
CA PRO A 74 -16.90 -2.64 5.97
C PRO A 74 -17.81 -3.10 4.84
N THR A 75 -17.62 -2.52 3.66
CA THR A 75 -18.24 -3.01 2.42
C THR A 75 -17.34 -3.99 1.68
N ARG A 76 -16.00 -3.86 1.86
CA ARG A 76 -15.01 -4.76 1.28
C ARG A 76 -13.73 -4.70 2.09
N PHE A 77 -13.26 -5.86 2.54
CA PHE A 77 -11.94 -6.07 3.11
C PHE A 77 -11.40 -7.37 2.53
N ALA A 78 -10.47 -7.27 1.58
CA ALA A 78 -10.05 -8.44 0.83
C ALA A 78 -8.58 -8.38 0.38
N GLU A 79 -8.03 -9.55 0.09
CA GLU A 79 -6.67 -9.76 -0.36
C GLU A 79 -6.65 -10.65 -1.60
N TYR A 80 -5.62 -10.46 -2.43
CA TYR A 80 -5.28 -11.37 -3.51
C TYR A 80 -3.77 -11.50 -3.62
N ASN A 81 -3.27 -12.75 -3.70
CA ASN A 81 -1.86 -13.06 -3.91
C ASN A 81 -0.94 -12.35 -2.88
N SER A 82 -1.34 -12.37 -1.59
CA SER A 82 -0.49 -11.90 -0.50
C SER A 82 0.67 -12.88 -0.26
N MET A 83 1.88 -12.37 -0.15
CA MET A 83 3.11 -13.15 0.01
C MET A 83 3.85 -12.75 1.28
N ASP A 84 4.56 -13.69 1.90
CA ASP A 84 5.46 -13.42 3.02
C ASP A 84 6.82 -12.86 2.55
N ALA A 85 7.73 -12.61 3.50
CA ALA A 85 9.09 -12.12 3.23
C ALA A 85 9.90 -13.03 2.29
N TYR A 86 9.53 -14.30 2.19
CA TYR A 86 10.21 -15.30 1.36
C TYR A 86 9.51 -15.55 0.02
N GLY A 87 8.45 -14.80 -0.28
CA GLY A 87 7.66 -14.98 -1.49
C GLY A 87 6.70 -16.17 -1.46
N ARG A 88 6.41 -16.75 -0.31
CA ARG A 88 5.45 -17.82 -0.14
C ARG A 88 4.06 -17.23 0.09
N ALA A 89 3.02 -17.89 -0.41
CA ALA A 89 1.65 -17.47 -0.18
C ALA A 89 1.32 -17.40 1.32
N VAL A 90 0.69 -16.32 1.75
CA VAL A 90 0.17 -16.17 3.12
C VAL A 90 -1.10 -16.99 3.27
N ASP A 91 -1.20 -17.73 4.37
CA ASP A 91 -2.44 -18.44 4.72
C ASP A 91 -3.53 -17.44 5.13
N LEU A 92 -4.57 -17.35 4.32
CA LEU A 92 -5.71 -16.45 4.54
C LEU A 92 -6.90 -17.15 5.20
N SER A 93 -6.80 -18.42 5.59
CA SER A 93 -7.90 -19.22 6.13
C SER A 93 -8.49 -18.68 7.44
N GLN A 94 -7.67 -17.93 8.20
CA GLN A 94 -8.08 -17.32 9.47
C GLN A 94 -8.47 -15.84 9.34
N ARG A 95 -8.57 -15.33 8.12
CA ARG A 95 -9.01 -13.95 7.90
C ARG A 95 -10.42 -13.73 8.38
N ARG A 96 -10.63 -12.60 9.02
CA ARG A 96 -11.95 -12.22 9.51
C ARG A 96 -12.95 -12.07 8.36
N THR A 97 -14.10 -12.72 8.49
CA THR A 97 -15.20 -12.67 7.50
C THR A 97 -16.42 -11.94 8.02
N TYR A 98 -16.63 -11.92 9.35
CA TYR A 98 -17.84 -11.40 9.97
C TYR A 98 -17.58 -10.11 10.75
N TYR A 99 -18.43 -9.12 10.51
CA TYR A 99 -18.34 -7.80 11.11
C TYR A 99 -19.71 -7.34 11.59
N THR A 100 -19.73 -6.73 12.77
CA THR A 100 -20.94 -6.16 13.37
C THR A 100 -20.66 -4.78 13.91
N LYS A 101 -21.57 -3.84 13.63
CA LYS A 101 -21.56 -2.49 14.18
C LYS A 101 -22.94 -1.87 14.10
N ASN A 102 -23.40 -1.22 15.18
CA ASN A 102 -24.68 -0.50 15.23
C ASN A 102 -25.83 -1.35 14.71
N GLU A 103 -25.97 -2.59 15.22
CA GLU A 103 -27.02 -3.57 14.84
C GLU A 103 -26.93 -4.07 13.38
N ILE A 104 -25.97 -3.58 12.59
CA ILE A 104 -25.71 -4.03 11.22
C ILE A 104 -24.64 -5.11 11.26
N SER A 105 -24.86 -6.20 10.56
CA SER A 105 -23.89 -7.29 10.40
C SER A 105 -23.68 -7.62 8.94
N VAL A 106 -22.42 -7.91 8.57
CA VAL A 106 -22.06 -8.36 7.22
C VAL A 106 -21.11 -9.54 7.30
N ASN A 107 -21.21 -10.40 6.31
CA ASN A 107 -20.25 -11.48 6.08
C ASN A 107 -19.56 -11.21 4.73
N LEU A 108 -18.25 -11.06 4.73
CA LEU A 108 -17.45 -10.73 3.56
C LEU A 108 -16.48 -11.87 3.23
N ASN A 109 -16.24 -12.08 1.94
CA ASN A 109 -15.14 -12.92 1.51
C ASN A 109 -13.84 -12.11 1.57
N PRO A 110 -12.84 -12.52 2.39
CA PRO A 110 -11.58 -11.82 2.48
C PRO A 110 -10.58 -12.16 1.37
N VAL A 111 -10.94 -13.05 0.44
CA VAL A 111 -10.09 -13.50 -0.65
C VAL A 111 -10.75 -13.20 -1.98
N LEU A 112 -10.08 -12.40 -2.81
CA LEU A 112 -10.53 -12.14 -4.18
C LEU A 112 -10.12 -13.29 -5.09
N SER A 113 -10.99 -13.61 -6.05
CA SER A 113 -10.61 -14.40 -7.22
C SER A 113 -9.68 -13.60 -8.14
N GLN A 114 -8.98 -14.29 -9.04
CA GLN A 114 -8.14 -13.64 -10.06
C GLN A 114 -8.94 -12.63 -10.90
N ALA A 115 -10.18 -12.99 -11.28
CA ALA A 115 -11.02 -12.12 -12.07
C ALA A 115 -11.42 -10.83 -11.31
N GLU A 116 -11.77 -10.95 -10.02
CA GLU A 116 -12.06 -9.80 -9.17
C GLU A 116 -10.82 -8.93 -8.97
N ALA A 117 -9.65 -9.53 -8.68
CA ALA A 117 -8.41 -8.80 -8.50
C ALA A 117 -8.01 -8.01 -9.76
N ALA A 118 -8.23 -8.57 -10.94
CA ALA A 118 -7.93 -7.92 -12.22
C ALA A 118 -8.75 -6.63 -12.46
N THR A 119 -9.90 -6.46 -11.78
CA THR A 119 -10.68 -5.21 -11.89
C THR A 119 -10.03 -4.03 -11.19
N PHE A 120 -9.11 -4.27 -10.26
CA PHE A 120 -8.38 -3.24 -9.50
C PHE A 120 -7.09 -2.80 -10.21
N SER A 121 -7.09 -2.72 -11.53
CA SER A 121 -5.95 -2.16 -12.26
C SER A 121 -5.81 -0.66 -11.98
N GLU A 122 -4.58 -0.14 -12.14
CA GLU A 122 -4.29 1.28 -12.02
C GLU A 122 -5.21 2.12 -12.91
N GLU A 123 -5.38 1.70 -14.17
CA GLU A 123 -6.26 2.35 -15.15
C GLU A 123 -7.71 2.46 -14.66
N ASN A 124 -8.28 1.35 -14.15
CA ASN A 124 -9.65 1.34 -13.68
C ASN A 124 -9.84 2.18 -12.42
N VAL A 125 -8.95 2.00 -11.44
CA VAL A 125 -9.02 2.69 -10.14
C VAL A 125 -8.84 4.20 -10.29
N LEU A 126 -7.97 4.63 -11.20
CA LEU A 126 -7.66 6.04 -11.46
C LEU A 126 -8.48 6.63 -12.62
N GLY A 127 -9.48 5.89 -13.15
CA GLY A 127 -10.38 6.38 -14.19
C GLY A 127 -9.68 6.72 -15.51
N GLY A 128 -8.68 5.91 -15.89
CA GLY A 128 -7.90 6.06 -17.11
C GLY A 128 -6.66 6.96 -16.96
N TRP A 129 -6.49 7.61 -15.81
CA TRP A 129 -5.23 8.30 -15.55
C TRP A 129 -4.12 7.29 -15.21
N MET A 130 -3.01 7.39 -15.91
CA MET A 130 -1.85 6.51 -15.77
C MET A 130 -0.62 7.33 -15.35
N PRO A 131 -0.34 7.47 -14.03
CA PRO A 131 0.80 8.26 -13.53
C PRO A 131 2.13 7.87 -14.17
N SER A 132 2.31 6.59 -14.46
CA SER A 132 3.52 6.07 -15.13
C SER A 132 3.74 6.65 -16.54
N ASN A 133 2.69 7.13 -17.22
CA ASN A 133 2.80 7.79 -18.50
C ASN A 133 3.19 9.26 -18.36
N ASP A 134 2.71 9.91 -17.28
CA ASP A 134 2.90 11.33 -17.03
C ASP A 134 4.17 11.62 -16.20
N CYS A 135 4.59 10.66 -15.36
CA CYS A 135 5.72 10.79 -14.46
C CYS A 135 6.84 9.81 -14.82
N LYS A 136 7.35 9.87 -16.04
CA LYS A 136 8.49 9.03 -16.45
C LYS A 136 9.75 9.47 -15.73
N LEU A 137 10.31 8.57 -14.91
CA LEU A 137 11.66 8.76 -14.42
C LEU A 137 12.63 8.73 -15.60
N VAL A 138 13.34 9.82 -15.82
CA VAL A 138 14.47 9.82 -16.76
C VAL A 138 15.64 9.07 -16.16
N SER A 139 16.48 8.46 -17.00
CA SER A 139 17.68 7.76 -16.53
C SER A 139 18.55 8.69 -15.70
N ALA A 140 19.08 8.19 -14.58
CA ALA A 140 20.03 8.95 -13.78
C ALA A 140 21.24 9.39 -14.63
N PRO A 141 21.66 10.66 -14.57
CA PRO A 141 22.77 11.14 -15.36
C PRO A 141 24.10 10.53 -14.89
N LYS A 142 25.07 10.48 -15.80
CA LYS A 142 26.46 10.15 -15.43
C LYS A 142 27.08 11.32 -14.68
N VAL A 143 27.23 11.19 -13.38
CA VAL A 143 27.79 12.24 -12.53
C VAL A 143 29.32 12.20 -12.57
N ARG A 144 29.94 13.36 -12.71
CA ARG A 144 31.39 13.58 -12.53
C ARG A 144 31.61 14.31 -11.20
N VAL A 145 32.62 13.88 -10.47
CA VAL A 145 33.02 14.49 -9.19
C VAL A 145 34.38 15.15 -9.37
N ASN A 146 34.48 16.43 -9.04
CA ASN A 146 35.75 17.16 -9.00
C ASN A 146 35.82 17.94 -7.69
N GLY A 147 36.60 17.41 -6.72
CA GLY A 147 36.63 17.94 -5.38
C GLY A 147 35.26 17.86 -4.70
N SER A 148 34.70 19.01 -4.34
CA SER A 148 33.36 19.15 -3.76
C SER A 148 32.26 19.43 -4.79
N THR A 149 32.60 19.48 -6.07
CA THR A 149 31.67 19.82 -7.15
C THR A 149 31.17 18.58 -7.87
N LEU A 150 29.85 18.47 -8.01
CA LEU A 150 29.19 17.50 -8.86
C LEU A 150 28.80 18.16 -10.18
N SER A 151 29.01 17.48 -11.27
CA SER A 151 28.56 17.94 -12.59
C SER A 151 28.02 16.77 -13.43
N TRP A 152 27.02 17.03 -14.25
CA TRP A 152 26.44 16.09 -15.19
C TRP A 152 25.91 16.82 -16.43
N ALA A 153 25.67 16.07 -17.49
CA ALA A 153 24.99 16.62 -18.67
C ALA A 153 23.50 16.77 -18.37
N ASN A 154 22.97 17.91 -18.74
CA ASN A 154 21.52 18.15 -18.62
C ASN A 154 20.71 17.15 -19.45
N ASN A 155 19.50 16.86 -19.00
CA ASN A 155 18.51 16.10 -19.75
C ASN A 155 17.24 16.96 -19.85
N ASP A 156 16.95 17.46 -21.02
CA ASP A 156 15.80 18.36 -21.30
C ASP A 156 14.44 17.75 -20.95
N SER A 157 14.38 16.44 -20.69
CA SER A 157 13.18 15.75 -20.19
C SER A 157 13.11 15.68 -18.66
N ALA A 158 14.15 16.11 -17.94
CA ALA A 158 14.16 16.13 -16.49
C ALA A 158 13.57 17.44 -15.96
N LEU A 159 12.59 17.35 -15.05
CA LEU A 159 12.02 18.52 -14.39
C LEU A 159 12.89 18.97 -13.20
N CYS A 160 13.57 18.03 -12.57
CA CYS A 160 14.49 18.28 -11.47
C CYS A 160 15.42 17.09 -11.26
N TYR A 161 16.47 17.29 -10.49
CA TYR A 161 17.38 16.25 -10.03
C TYR A 161 17.38 16.20 -8.51
N PHE A 162 17.08 15.02 -7.95
CA PHE A 162 17.21 14.78 -6.52
C PHE A 162 18.61 14.27 -6.20
N ILE A 163 19.28 14.88 -5.24
CA ILE A 163 20.64 14.52 -4.85
C ILE A 163 20.62 13.78 -3.54
N PHE A 164 21.21 12.59 -3.55
CA PHE A 164 21.37 11.72 -2.38
C PHE A 164 22.85 11.48 -2.11
N LYS A 165 23.21 11.35 -0.84
CA LYS A 165 24.53 10.89 -0.40
C LYS A 165 24.33 9.76 0.59
N ASN A 166 24.86 8.56 0.27
CA ASN A 166 24.68 7.37 1.10
C ASN A 166 23.19 7.11 1.43
N ASP A 167 22.34 7.19 0.40
CA ASP A 167 20.87 7.01 0.46
C ASP A 167 20.12 8.07 1.31
N VAL A 168 20.82 9.11 1.77
CA VAL A 168 20.21 10.25 2.45
C VAL A 168 19.96 11.38 1.45
N TYR A 169 18.70 11.82 1.36
CA TYR A 169 18.35 13.00 0.55
C TYR A 169 19.06 14.26 1.07
N LEU A 170 19.70 14.99 0.18
CA LEU A 170 20.37 16.26 0.49
C LEU A 170 19.59 17.46 -0.03
N THR A 171 19.25 17.45 -1.29
CA THR A 171 18.60 18.58 -1.97
C THR A 171 18.05 18.16 -3.33
N ASN A 172 17.33 19.07 -3.96
CA ASN A 172 16.97 18.97 -5.39
C ASN A 172 17.42 20.24 -6.12
N ILE A 173 17.69 20.07 -7.39
CA ILE A 173 18.04 21.15 -8.32
C ILE A 173 16.99 21.13 -9.44
N THR A 174 16.34 22.25 -9.64
CA THR A 174 15.53 22.57 -10.82
C THR A 174 16.35 23.48 -11.71
N GLU A 175 16.21 23.36 -13.00
CA GLU A 175 16.79 24.30 -13.94
C GLU A 175 16.14 25.66 -13.88
#